data_01ad412dde76b898d579a699175b2034
#
_entry.id   01ad412dde76b898d579a699175b2034
#
_cell.length_a   1.000
_cell.length_b   1.000
_cell.length_c   1.000
_cell.angle_alpha   90.00
_cell.angle_beta   90.00
_cell.angle_gamma   90.00
#
_symmetry.space_group_name_H-M   'P 1'
#
loop_
_entity.id
_entity.type
_entity.pdbx_description
1 polymer ?
#
loop_
_entity_poly.entity_id
_entity_poly.type
_entity_poly.pdbx_seq_one_letter_code
_entity_poly.pdbx_strand_id
1 'polypeptide(L)'
;VYQDCKKRGDDPVLWAIVVFIATPFIGLLIYFLRRSEIKAKCPACGHRISVKAKYCEECGAHIENKEDNGVMVKQETHHLKFIIAGIISMVLMLVCLTGFIVSAATGNGVNTDVTSNDRVWNLGVISMNSNTYLNGVWKLDFRSASDGFVEEQDMKVEDADTQMLYADISCDTVPEGATLVLWLVQDEVVKSVDVTNLSEPLEYPLNDFENGEIHVRLQINGVEDTVSEIYVK
;
A
#
# COMPACT_ATOMS: atom_id res chain seq x y z
N VAL A 1 -17.49 -10.33 18.09
CA VAL A 1 -16.73 -10.47 19.34
C VAL A 1 -17.51 -9.87 20.51
N TYR A 2 -17.80 -8.56 20.55
CA TYR A 2 -18.44 -7.88 21.67
C TYR A 2 -19.73 -8.55 22.18
N GLN A 3 -20.68 -8.82 21.27
CA GLN A 3 -21.97 -9.45 21.65
C GLN A 3 -21.79 -10.92 22.07
N ASP A 4 -20.83 -11.63 21.51
CA ASP A 4 -20.57 -13.03 21.83
C ASP A 4 -19.90 -13.15 23.21
N CYS A 5 -18.94 -12.29 23.54
CA CYS A 5 -18.33 -12.20 24.87
C CYS A 5 -19.37 -11.93 25.95
N LYS A 6 -20.30 -10.99 25.71
CA LYS A 6 -21.38 -10.67 26.65
C LYS A 6 -22.29 -11.87 26.94
N LYS A 7 -22.58 -12.73 25.93
CA LYS A 7 -23.37 -13.96 26.09
C LYS A 7 -22.65 -15.04 26.88
N ARG A 8 -21.30 -15.06 26.83
CA ARG A 8 -20.46 -16.04 27.50
C ARG A 8 -20.02 -15.62 28.90
N GLY A 9 -20.22 -14.33 29.24
CA GLY A 9 -19.79 -13.75 30.50
C GLY A 9 -18.31 -13.37 30.54
N ASP A 10 -17.67 -13.31 29.39
CA ASP A 10 -16.32 -12.78 29.22
C ASP A 10 -16.34 -11.26 29.12
N ASP A 11 -15.23 -10.60 29.44
CA ASP A 11 -15.10 -9.15 29.32
C ASP A 11 -15.08 -8.71 27.84
N PRO A 12 -16.14 -8.07 27.33
CA PRO A 12 -16.22 -7.72 25.92
C PRO A 12 -15.28 -6.58 25.52
N VAL A 13 -14.88 -5.72 26.48
CA VAL A 13 -13.98 -4.59 26.21
C VAL A 13 -12.56 -5.09 26.06
N LEU A 14 -12.12 -5.97 26.97
CA LEU A 14 -10.81 -6.59 26.89
C LEU A 14 -10.61 -7.34 25.57
N TRP A 15 -11.57 -8.14 25.15
CA TRP A 15 -11.50 -8.86 23.90
C TRP A 15 -11.55 -7.95 22.66
N ALA A 16 -12.30 -6.85 22.72
CA ALA A 16 -12.29 -5.87 21.63
C ALA A 16 -10.92 -5.20 21.48
N ILE A 17 -10.26 -4.86 22.60
CA ILE A 17 -8.93 -4.29 22.61
C ILE A 17 -7.89 -5.30 22.07
N VAL A 18 -7.94 -6.55 22.54
CA VAL A 18 -7.02 -7.61 22.07
C VAL A 18 -7.14 -7.81 20.55
N VAL A 19 -8.37 -7.88 20.02
CA VAL A 19 -8.60 -8.03 18.57
C VAL A 19 -8.11 -6.81 17.80
N PHE A 20 -8.24 -5.61 18.35
CA PHE A 20 -7.80 -4.38 17.70
C PHE A 20 -6.26 -4.26 17.64
N ILE A 21 -5.57 -4.57 18.76
CA ILE A 21 -4.10 -4.44 18.88
C ILE A 21 -3.38 -5.57 18.14
N ALA A 22 -3.86 -6.81 18.24
CA ALA A 22 -3.18 -8.00 17.69
C ALA A 22 -3.35 -8.18 16.16
N THR A 23 -3.80 -7.17 15.44
CA THR A 23 -4.36 -7.23 14.09
C THR A 23 -5.69 -8.03 14.03
N PRO A 24 -6.65 -7.64 13.20
CA PRO A 24 -7.97 -8.27 13.17
C PRO A 24 -7.94 -9.80 12.96
N PHE A 25 -6.96 -10.31 12.19
CA PHE A 25 -6.85 -11.74 11.90
C PHE A 25 -6.32 -12.55 13.09
N ILE A 26 -5.20 -12.13 13.65
CA ILE A 26 -4.56 -12.82 14.80
C ILE A 26 -5.45 -12.70 16.03
N GLY A 27 -6.00 -11.51 16.28
CA GLY A 27 -6.91 -11.28 17.41
C GLY A 27 -8.19 -12.12 17.34
N LEU A 28 -8.79 -12.29 16.15
CA LEU A 28 -9.92 -13.17 15.94
C LEU A 28 -9.55 -14.65 16.12
N LEU A 29 -8.38 -15.08 15.63
CA LEU A 29 -7.91 -16.44 15.80
C LEU A 29 -7.70 -16.77 17.28
N ILE A 30 -7.03 -15.91 18.05
CA ILE A 30 -6.84 -16.06 19.50
C ILE A 30 -8.18 -16.08 20.22
N TYR A 31 -9.11 -15.19 19.82
CA TYR A 31 -10.46 -15.16 20.38
C TYR A 31 -11.19 -16.51 20.18
N PHE A 32 -11.16 -17.07 18.95
CA PHE A 32 -11.83 -18.35 18.66
C PHE A 32 -11.18 -19.54 19.37
N LEU A 33 -9.85 -19.54 19.55
CA LEU A 33 -9.13 -20.60 20.27
C LEU A 33 -9.39 -20.55 21.79
N ARG A 34 -9.55 -19.35 22.37
CA ARG A 34 -9.76 -19.17 23.80
C ARG A 34 -11.21 -18.94 24.23
N ARG A 35 -12.12 -19.04 23.29
CA ARG A 35 -13.54 -18.81 23.50
C ARG A 35 -14.12 -19.71 24.58
N SER A 36 -14.66 -19.12 25.66
CA SER A 36 -15.29 -19.85 26.76
C SER A 36 -16.64 -20.47 26.35
N GLU A 37 -17.09 -21.51 27.09
CA GLU A 37 -18.37 -22.15 26.87
C GLU A 37 -19.54 -21.19 27.18
N ILE A 38 -20.67 -21.38 26.51
CA ILE A 38 -21.89 -20.62 26.78
C ILE A 38 -22.40 -20.96 28.17
N LYS A 39 -22.71 -19.94 28.97
CA LYS A 39 -23.26 -20.12 30.32
C LYS A 39 -24.78 -19.91 30.30
N ALA A 40 -25.50 -20.79 30.92
CA ALA A 40 -26.95 -20.69 31.16
C ALA A 40 -27.21 -20.19 32.58
N LYS A 41 -28.44 -19.71 32.86
CA LYS A 41 -28.85 -19.36 34.22
C LYS A 41 -29.49 -20.57 34.87
N CYS A 42 -29.15 -20.88 36.13
CA CYS A 42 -29.80 -21.89 36.95
C CYS A 42 -31.25 -21.49 37.15
N PRO A 43 -32.25 -22.38 36.89
CA PRO A 43 -33.65 -22.07 37.07
C PRO A 43 -34.05 -21.91 38.54
N ALA A 44 -33.27 -22.46 39.49
CA ALA A 44 -33.59 -22.37 40.93
C ALA A 44 -33.00 -21.13 41.61
N CYS A 45 -31.75 -20.74 41.30
CA CYS A 45 -31.06 -19.62 41.98
C CYS A 45 -30.60 -18.49 41.05
N GLY A 46 -30.73 -18.66 39.73
CA GLY A 46 -30.29 -17.64 38.76
C GLY A 46 -28.75 -17.57 38.54
N HIS A 47 -27.94 -18.36 39.24
CA HIS A 47 -26.51 -18.40 39.06
C HIS A 47 -26.12 -18.86 37.65
N ARG A 48 -25.01 -18.34 37.11
CA ARG A 48 -24.50 -18.69 35.76
C ARG A 48 -23.70 -20.00 35.81
N ILE A 49 -24.22 -21.02 35.17
CA ILE A 49 -23.65 -22.37 35.11
C ILE A 49 -23.31 -22.77 33.69
N SER A 50 -22.39 -23.71 33.51
CA SER A 50 -22.14 -24.30 32.19
C SER A 50 -23.38 -25.01 31.69
N VAL A 51 -23.69 -24.89 30.39
CA VAL A 51 -24.84 -25.57 29.74
C VAL A 51 -24.72 -27.09 29.90
N LYS A 52 -23.52 -27.63 30.10
CA LYS A 52 -23.25 -29.07 30.31
C LYS A 52 -23.32 -29.52 31.77
N ALA A 53 -23.52 -28.59 32.72
CA ALA A 53 -23.53 -28.92 34.14
C ALA A 53 -24.78 -29.70 34.50
N LYS A 54 -24.62 -30.83 35.19
CA LYS A 54 -25.74 -31.64 35.70
C LYS A 54 -26.32 -31.13 37.03
N TYR A 55 -25.51 -30.35 37.75
CA TYR A 55 -25.88 -29.75 39.05
C TYR A 55 -25.39 -28.32 39.09
N CYS A 56 -26.13 -27.47 39.80
CA CYS A 56 -25.71 -26.10 40.05
C CYS A 56 -24.65 -26.09 41.16
N GLU A 57 -23.51 -25.46 40.90
CA GLU A 57 -22.40 -25.37 41.87
C GLU A 57 -22.77 -24.54 43.12
N GLU A 58 -23.73 -23.60 42.98
CA GLU A 58 -24.12 -22.68 44.05
C GLU A 58 -25.27 -23.23 44.94
N CYS A 59 -26.32 -23.81 44.35
CA CYS A 59 -27.48 -24.22 45.10
C CYS A 59 -27.72 -25.75 45.10
N GLY A 60 -26.85 -26.55 44.45
CA GLY A 60 -26.96 -28.01 44.37
C GLY A 60 -28.16 -28.53 43.56
N ALA A 61 -28.99 -27.67 42.99
CA ALA A 61 -30.15 -28.11 42.24
C ALA A 61 -29.73 -28.95 41.03
N HIS A 62 -30.42 -30.10 40.83
CA HIS A 62 -30.27 -30.93 39.65
C HIS A 62 -30.82 -30.23 38.43
N ILE A 63 -29.99 -30.13 37.40
CA ILE A 63 -30.38 -29.50 36.14
C ILE A 63 -30.70 -30.63 35.17
N GLU A 64 -32.00 -31.00 35.12
CA GLU A 64 -32.46 -31.87 34.06
C GLU A 64 -32.36 -31.15 32.72
N ASN A 65 -31.56 -31.67 31.80
CA ASN A 65 -31.59 -31.27 30.41
C ASN A 65 -32.91 -31.75 29.80
N LYS A 66 -33.99 -31.05 30.10
CA LYS A 66 -35.28 -31.27 29.40
C LYS A 66 -35.12 -30.65 28.01
N GLU A 67 -34.99 -31.52 27.04
CA GLU A 67 -35.21 -31.20 25.61
C GLU A 67 -36.62 -30.64 25.35
N ASP A 68 -37.50 -30.61 26.37
CA ASP A 68 -38.95 -30.44 26.23
C ASP A 68 -39.51 -29.07 26.62
N ASN A 69 -38.68 -28.11 27.11
CA ASN A 69 -39.15 -26.77 27.44
C ASN A 69 -38.37 -25.65 26.75
N GLY A 70 -38.37 -25.65 25.40
CA GLY A 70 -38.28 -24.42 24.62
C GLY A 70 -36.98 -23.55 24.72
N VAL A 71 -35.96 -23.98 25.47
CA VAL A 71 -34.64 -23.33 25.44
C VAL A 71 -33.68 -24.29 24.75
N MET A 72 -33.97 -24.62 23.53
CA MET A 72 -32.96 -25.10 22.59
C MET A 72 -31.94 -23.98 22.44
N VAL A 73 -30.84 -24.04 23.19
CA VAL A 73 -29.61 -23.36 22.75
C VAL A 73 -29.14 -24.15 21.54
N LYS A 74 -29.77 -23.90 20.41
CA LYS A 74 -29.33 -24.38 19.11
C LYS A 74 -27.91 -23.86 18.97
N GLN A 75 -26.96 -24.74 19.16
CA GLN A 75 -25.54 -24.44 18.91
C GLN A 75 -25.44 -24.26 17.40
N GLU A 76 -25.80 -23.07 16.93
CA GLU A 76 -25.69 -22.74 15.53
C GLU A 76 -24.19 -22.76 15.16
N THR A 77 -23.84 -23.72 14.35
CA THR A 77 -22.53 -23.86 13.70
C THR A 77 -22.23 -22.72 12.70
N HIS A 78 -22.86 -21.55 12.93
CA HIS A 78 -22.65 -20.37 12.09
C HIS A 78 -21.18 -19.90 12.04
N HIS A 79 -20.40 -20.27 13.07
CA HIS A 79 -19.00 -19.85 13.15
C HIS A 79 -18.11 -20.53 12.10
N LEU A 80 -18.43 -21.77 11.72
CA LEU A 80 -17.67 -22.47 10.68
C LEU A 80 -17.75 -21.72 9.34
N LYS A 81 -18.91 -21.15 9.01
CA LYS A 81 -19.08 -20.35 7.77
C LYS A 81 -18.23 -19.09 7.78
N PHE A 82 -18.11 -18.40 8.92
CA PHE A 82 -17.25 -17.21 9.05
C PHE A 82 -15.76 -17.56 9.02
N ILE A 83 -15.37 -18.69 9.63
CA ILE A 83 -13.98 -19.17 9.57
C ILE A 83 -13.62 -19.54 8.13
N ILE A 84 -14.49 -20.27 7.44
CA ILE A 84 -14.28 -20.63 6.02
C ILE A 84 -14.20 -19.37 5.15
N ALA A 85 -15.12 -18.40 5.34
CA ALA A 85 -15.10 -17.14 4.62
C ALA A 85 -13.82 -16.34 4.88
N GLY A 86 -13.32 -16.32 6.13
CA GLY A 86 -12.07 -15.69 6.51
C GLY A 86 -10.86 -16.34 5.84
N ILE A 87 -10.81 -17.67 5.81
CA ILE A 87 -9.73 -18.42 5.14
C ILE A 87 -9.75 -18.15 3.63
N ILE A 88 -10.93 -18.17 3.00
CA ILE A 88 -11.09 -17.87 1.57
C ILE A 88 -10.61 -16.45 1.27
N SER A 89 -11.02 -15.47 2.08
CA SER A 89 -10.59 -14.07 1.93
C SER A 89 -9.07 -13.92 2.05
N MET A 90 -8.46 -14.61 3.00
CA MET A 90 -6.99 -14.60 3.19
C MET A 90 -6.25 -15.23 2.01
N VAL A 91 -6.74 -16.36 1.49
CA VAL A 91 -6.16 -17.01 0.31
C VAL A 91 -6.30 -16.11 -0.91
N LEU A 92 -7.46 -15.47 -1.12
CA LEU A 92 -7.69 -14.53 -2.21
C LEU A 92 -6.72 -13.33 -2.12
N MET A 93 -6.55 -12.78 -0.93
CA MET A 93 -5.60 -11.68 -0.70
C MET A 93 -4.15 -12.10 -1.03
N LEU A 94 -3.73 -13.30 -0.62
CA LEU A 94 -2.40 -13.82 -0.95
C LEU A 94 -2.22 -14.03 -2.46
N VAL A 95 -3.24 -14.56 -3.15
CA VAL A 95 -3.21 -14.73 -4.61
C VAL A 95 -3.13 -13.37 -5.31
N CYS A 96 -3.89 -12.37 -4.87
CA CYS A 96 -3.80 -11.01 -5.42
C CYS A 96 -2.43 -10.39 -5.17
N LEU A 97 -1.87 -10.56 -3.96
CA LEU A 97 -0.56 -10.03 -3.60
C LEU A 97 0.55 -10.70 -4.43
N THR A 98 0.52 -12.03 -4.57
CA THR A 98 1.49 -12.75 -5.41
C THR A 98 1.33 -12.41 -6.88
N GLY A 99 0.09 -12.27 -7.38
CA GLY A 99 -0.19 -11.79 -8.73
C GLY A 99 0.37 -10.40 -8.99
N PHE A 100 0.20 -9.49 -8.03
CA PHE A 100 0.76 -8.14 -8.10
C PHE A 100 2.30 -8.16 -8.12
N ILE A 101 2.93 -8.92 -7.21
CA ILE A 101 4.40 -9.06 -7.16
C ILE A 101 4.94 -9.67 -8.44
N VAL A 102 4.31 -10.72 -8.98
CA VAL A 102 4.72 -11.35 -10.24
C VAL A 102 4.53 -10.38 -11.40
N SER A 103 3.41 -9.66 -11.49
CA SER A 103 3.16 -8.66 -12.53
C SER A 103 4.21 -7.54 -12.49
N ALA A 104 4.54 -7.07 -11.28
CA ALA A 104 5.58 -6.08 -11.08
C ALA A 104 6.98 -6.60 -11.46
N ALA A 105 7.29 -7.85 -11.10
CA ALA A 105 8.60 -8.48 -11.37
C ALA A 105 8.78 -8.88 -12.86
N THR A 106 7.68 -9.16 -13.57
CA THR A 106 7.72 -9.54 -15.01
C THR A 106 7.53 -8.36 -15.96
N GLY A 107 7.34 -7.14 -15.42
CA GLY A 107 7.08 -5.94 -16.22
C GLY A 107 5.70 -5.92 -16.90
N ASN A 108 4.88 -6.96 -16.72
CA ASN A 108 3.54 -7.01 -17.25
C ASN A 108 2.57 -6.14 -16.45
N GLY A 109 2.44 -4.89 -16.83
CA GLY A 109 1.51 -3.91 -16.22
C GLY A 109 2.18 -2.73 -15.52
N VAL A 110 3.51 -2.70 -15.48
CA VAL A 110 4.28 -1.53 -15.05
C VAL A 110 5.16 -1.11 -16.20
N ASN A 111 4.88 0.04 -16.80
CA ASN A 111 5.74 0.58 -17.84
C ASN A 111 7.00 1.14 -17.18
N THR A 112 8.13 0.46 -17.38
CA THR A 112 9.46 0.90 -16.93
C THR A 112 10.31 1.41 -18.10
N ASP A 113 9.74 1.42 -19.30
CA ASP A 113 10.43 1.91 -20.48
C ASP A 113 10.42 3.44 -20.51
N VAL A 114 11.56 4.02 -20.26
CA VAL A 114 11.76 5.48 -20.25
C VAL A 114 11.55 6.13 -21.61
N THR A 115 11.54 5.34 -22.70
CA THR A 115 11.34 5.81 -24.07
C THR A 115 9.89 5.76 -24.52
N SER A 116 9.00 5.13 -23.76
CA SER A 116 7.58 5.02 -24.07
C SER A 116 6.86 6.34 -23.91
N ASN A 117 5.86 6.61 -24.73
CA ASN A 117 4.97 7.78 -24.56
C ASN A 117 4.00 7.62 -23.37
N ASP A 118 3.90 6.40 -22.83
CA ASP A 118 3.09 6.14 -21.64
C ASP A 118 3.86 6.54 -20.37
N ARG A 119 3.12 6.90 -19.33
CA ARG A 119 3.69 7.25 -18.04
C ARG A 119 4.58 6.13 -17.47
N VAL A 120 5.78 6.50 -17.04
CA VAL A 120 6.72 5.55 -16.41
C VAL A 120 6.36 5.31 -14.96
N TRP A 121 6.33 4.03 -14.55
CA TRP A 121 6.08 3.62 -13.18
C TRP A 121 7.34 3.03 -12.56
N ASN A 122 7.73 3.56 -11.42
CA ASN A 122 8.88 3.07 -10.66
C ASN A 122 8.44 2.13 -9.53
N LEU A 123 9.23 1.08 -9.33
CA LEU A 123 9.16 0.24 -8.13
C LEU A 123 10.23 0.62 -7.10
N GLY A 124 11.08 1.59 -7.43
CA GLY A 124 12.13 2.08 -6.56
C GLY A 124 11.64 3.04 -5.48
N VAL A 125 12.58 3.44 -4.63
CA VAL A 125 12.36 4.39 -3.54
C VAL A 125 13.24 5.60 -3.80
N ILE A 126 12.66 6.79 -3.60
CA ILE A 126 13.38 8.06 -3.61
C ILE A 126 13.24 8.73 -2.24
N SER A 127 14.35 9.24 -1.72
CA SER A 127 14.37 10.11 -0.55
C SER A 127 14.34 11.55 -1.03
N MET A 128 13.13 12.10 -1.13
CA MET A 128 12.84 13.38 -1.75
C MET A 128 12.70 14.47 -0.68
N ASN A 129 13.34 15.61 -0.90
CA ASN A 129 13.15 16.81 -0.09
C ASN A 129 12.00 17.65 -0.64
N SER A 130 11.97 17.84 -1.98
CA SER A 130 10.86 18.52 -2.65
C SER A 130 10.72 18.07 -4.11
N ASN A 131 9.47 18.05 -4.61
CA ASN A 131 9.14 17.92 -6.02
C ASN A 131 7.96 18.86 -6.29
N THR A 132 8.18 19.90 -7.07
CA THR A 132 7.18 20.93 -7.33
C THR A 132 7.20 21.34 -8.78
N TYR A 133 6.01 21.47 -9.39
CA TYR A 133 5.83 22.07 -10.70
C TYR A 133 4.92 23.28 -10.57
N LEU A 134 5.49 24.45 -10.74
CA LEU A 134 4.77 25.71 -10.57
C LEU A 134 5.18 26.72 -11.64
N ASN A 135 4.20 27.34 -12.28
CA ASN A 135 4.41 28.36 -13.34
C ASN A 135 5.32 27.87 -14.47
N GLY A 136 5.23 26.58 -14.85
CA GLY A 136 6.03 25.98 -15.91
C GLY A 136 7.46 25.61 -15.50
N VAL A 137 7.81 25.76 -14.23
CA VAL A 137 9.13 25.41 -13.69
C VAL A 137 9.01 24.17 -12.80
N TRP A 138 9.75 23.15 -13.16
CA TRP A 138 9.88 21.91 -12.36
C TRP A 138 11.13 21.97 -11.50
N LYS A 139 10.92 21.90 -10.18
CA LYS A 139 11.99 21.84 -9.18
C LYS A 139 11.94 20.50 -8.48
N LEU A 140 13.04 19.78 -8.56
CA LEU A 140 13.23 18.49 -7.91
C LEU A 140 14.49 18.54 -7.03
N ASP A 141 14.31 18.26 -5.75
CA ASP A 141 15.38 18.18 -4.75
C ASP A 141 15.27 16.83 -4.04
N PHE A 142 16.31 15.99 -4.16
CA PHE A 142 16.34 14.67 -3.54
C PHE A 142 17.72 14.34 -2.98
N ARG A 143 17.72 13.51 -1.94
CA ARG A 143 18.95 13.04 -1.30
C ARG A 143 19.51 11.78 -1.98
N SER A 144 18.66 10.81 -2.28
CA SER A 144 19.05 9.55 -2.91
C SER A 144 17.86 8.87 -3.57
N ALA A 145 18.10 8.04 -4.56
CA ALA A 145 17.08 7.23 -5.22
C ALA A 145 17.63 5.83 -5.53
N SER A 146 16.73 4.87 -5.71
CA SER A 146 17.09 3.55 -6.24
C SER A 146 17.60 3.68 -7.66
N ASP A 147 18.55 2.83 -8.06
CA ASP A 147 19.08 2.81 -9.42
C ASP A 147 17.96 2.58 -10.44
N GLY A 148 17.98 3.35 -11.52
CA GLY A 148 16.96 3.34 -12.55
C GLY A 148 15.64 4.04 -12.18
N PHE A 149 15.60 4.73 -11.04
CA PHE A 149 14.43 5.53 -10.68
C PHE A 149 14.21 6.66 -11.69
N VAL A 150 12.97 6.83 -12.13
CA VAL A 150 12.62 7.89 -13.10
C VAL A 150 11.59 8.80 -12.49
N GLU A 151 11.88 10.07 -12.41
CA GLU A 151 10.90 11.11 -12.10
C GLU A 151 10.44 11.76 -13.40
N GLU A 152 9.14 12.02 -13.53
CA GLU A 152 8.53 12.50 -14.77
C GLU A 152 7.67 13.74 -14.50
N GLN A 153 7.81 14.71 -15.40
CA GLN A 153 6.99 15.90 -15.44
C GLN A 153 6.58 16.23 -16.87
N ASP A 154 5.28 16.38 -17.09
CA ASP A 154 4.76 16.84 -18.38
C ASP A 154 4.92 18.35 -18.50
N MET A 155 5.49 18.79 -19.62
CA MET A 155 5.69 20.20 -19.93
C MET A 155 5.06 20.56 -21.26
N LYS A 156 4.56 21.79 -21.37
CA LYS A 156 3.92 22.29 -22.57
C LYS A 156 4.92 23.05 -23.45
N VAL A 157 5.01 22.64 -24.71
CA VAL A 157 5.71 23.35 -25.78
C VAL A 157 4.69 24.12 -26.60
N GLU A 158 4.84 25.43 -26.68
CA GLU A 158 3.92 26.29 -27.44
C GLU A 158 4.42 26.58 -28.85
N ASP A 159 5.74 26.71 -28.99
CA ASP A 159 6.45 26.92 -30.25
C ASP A 159 7.78 26.18 -30.26
N ALA A 160 7.80 24.97 -30.80
CA ALA A 160 8.94 24.08 -30.78
C ALA A 160 10.13 24.60 -31.61
N ASP A 161 9.86 25.45 -32.62
CA ASP A 161 10.92 26.02 -33.48
C ASP A 161 11.76 27.09 -32.77
N THR A 162 11.19 27.75 -31.75
CA THR A 162 11.83 28.86 -31.06
C THR A 162 12.10 28.63 -29.60
N GLN A 163 11.37 27.67 -28.99
CA GLN A 163 11.53 27.36 -27.57
C GLN A 163 12.70 26.41 -27.30
N MET A 164 13.26 26.53 -26.12
CA MET A 164 14.34 25.69 -25.59
C MET A 164 13.95 25.15 -24.22
N LEU A 165 14.39 23.92 -23.93
CA LEU A 165 14.37 23.40 -22.58
C LEU A 165 15.65 23.86 -21.86
N TYR A 166 15.47 24.46 -20.70
CA TYR A 166 16.52 24.84 -19.77
C TYR A 166 16.53 23.85 -18.61
N ALA A 167 17.70 23.33 -18.26
CA ALA A 167 17.88 22.48 -17.10
C ALA A 167 19.13 22.91 -16.33
N ASP A 168 18.93 23.46 -15.16
CA ASP A 168 19.96 23.74 -14.17
C ASP A 168 19.95 22.63 -13.12
N ILE A 169 21.01 21.81 -13.13
CA ILE A 169 21.08 20.60 -12.32
C ILE A 169 22.44 20.55 -11.65
N SER A 170 22.45 20.40 -10.33
CA SER A 170 23.65 20.21 -9.53
C SER A 170 23.52 18.96 -8.68
N CYS A 171 24.55 18.12 -8.71
CA CYS A 171 24.69 16.94 -7.87
C CYS A 171 25.88 17.16 -6.93
N ASP A 172 25.65 17.16 -5.63
CA ASP A 172 26.72 17.36 -4.64
C ASP A 172 27.60 16.11 -4.53
N THR A 173 27.01 14.93 -4.74
CA THR A 173 27.72 13.65 -4.66
C THR A 173 27.45 12.81 -5.90
N VAL A 174 28.52 12.54 -6.64
CA VAL A 174 28.49 11.68 -7.85
C VAL A 174 29.48 10.52 -7.65
N PRO A 175 29.03 9.36 -7.15
CA PRO A 175 29.85 8.15 -7.04
C PRO A 175 30.37 7.67 -8.40
N GLU A 176 31.43 6.86 -8.39
CA GLU A 176 31.95 6.25 -9.61
C GLU A 176 30.91 5.36 -10.31
N GLY A 177 30.63 5.67 -11.58
CA GLY A 177 29.63 4.96 -12.37
C GLY A 177 28.20 5.48 -12.19
N ALA A 178 27.96 6.46 -11.31
CA ALA A 178 26.66 7.10 -11.18
C ALA A 178 26.32 7.94 -12.42
N THR A 179 25.05 7.94 -12.82
CA THR A 179 24.56 8.73 -13.96
C THR A 179 23.21 9.37 -13.67
N LEU A 180 23.01 10.54 -14.24
CA LEU A 180 21.77 11.26 -14.28
C LEU A 180 21.43 11.60 -15.73
N VAL A 181 20.35 11.04 -16.25
CA VAL A 181 20.00 11.19 -17.66
C VAL A 181 18.66 11.88 -17.79
N LEU A 182 18.65 12.97 -18.52
CA LEU A 182 17.45 13.69 -18.89
C LEU A 182 16.90 13.12 -20.20
N TRP A 183 15.65 12.65 -20.17
CA TRP A 183 14.94 12.15 -21.32
C TRP A 183 13.83 13.12 -21.72
N LEU A 184 13.68 13.33 -23.01
CA LEU A 184 12.59 14.07 -23.62
C LEU A 184 11.84 13.13 -24.55
N VAL A 185 10.56 12.94 -24.32
CA VAL A 185 9.75 11.98 -25.05
C VAL A 185 8.45 12.64 -25.50
N GLN A 186 8.17 12.50 -26.80
CA GLN A 186 6.91 12.92 -27.39
C GLN A 186 6.63 12.00 -28.58
N ASP A 187 5.57 11.21 -28.47
CA ASP A 187 5.19 10.21 -29.46
C ASP A 187 6.36 9.27 -29.85
N GLU A 188 6.84 9.34 -31.08
CA GLU A 188 7.97 8.53 -31.57
C GLU A 188 9.33 9.24 -31.38
N VAL A 189 9.33 10.49 -30.96
CA VAL A 189 10.55 11.27 -30.77
C VAL A 189 11.09 11.07 -29.36
N VAL A 190 12.26 10.50 -29.27
CA VAL A 190 12.96 10.24 -27.99
C VAL A 190 14.36 10.82 -28.05
N LYS A 191 14.68 11.69 -27.11
CA LYS A 191 16.01 12.27 -26.94
C LYS A 191 16.50 12.07 -25.52
N SER A 192 17.80 11.87 -25.35
CA SER A 192 18.42 11.76 -24.03
C SER A 192 19.70 12.58 -23.96
N VAL A 193 19.93 13.16 -22.81
CA VAL A 193 21.13 13.95 -22.50
C VAL A 193 21.65 13.52 -21.14
N ASP A 194 22.95 13.20 -21.05
CA ASP A 194 23.60 12.99 -19.78
C ASP A 194 23.80 14.34 -19.07
N VAL A 195 23.20 14.47 -17.90
CA VAL A 195 23.22 15.70 -17.10
C VAL A 195 23.91 15.50 -15.74
N THR A 196 24.72 14.43 -15.62
CA THR A 196 25.38 14.02 -14.37
C THR A 196 26.33 15.10 -13.84
N ASN A 197 27.10 15.72 -14.74
CA ASN A 197 28.14 16.68 -14.38
C ASN A 197 28.08 17.95 -15.26
N LEU A 198 26.96 18.65 -15.13
CA LEU A 198 26.83 19.93 -15.85
C LEU A 198 27.72 21.00 -15.19
N SER A 199 28.53 21.67 -16.00
CA SER A 199 29.32 22.84 -15.57
C SER A 199 28.53 24.16 -15.75
N GLU A 200 27.57 24.15 -16.66
CA GLU A 200 26.67 25.26 -16.97
C GLU A 200 25.26 24.70 -17.19
N PRO A 201 24.19 25.47 -17.01
CA PRO A 201 22.83 25.02 -17.31
C PRO A 201 22.70 24.51 -18.74
N LEU A 202 22.00 23.38 -18.92
CA LEU A 202 21.72 22.82 -20.23
C LEU A 202 20.68 23.69 -20.96
N GLU A 203 20.98 24.05 -22.19
CA GLU A 203 20.04 24.63 -23.13
C GLU A 203 19.82 23.65 -24.28
N TYR A 204 18.63 23.08 -24.38
CA TYR A 204 18.30 22.07 -25.38
C TYR A 204 17.21 22.57 -26.32
N PRO A 205 17.47 22.69 -27.66
CA PRO A 205 16.48 23.14 -28.62
C PRO A 205 15.36 22.10 -28.79
N LEU A 206 14.12 22.56 -28.87
CA LEU A 206 12.95 21.70 -29.00
C LEU A 206 12.46 21.52 -30.44
N ASN A 207 13.24 21.97 -31.44
CA ASN A 207 12.90 21.93 -32.86
C ASN A 207 12.70 20.52 -33.46
N ASP A 208 13.09 19.46 -32.73
CA ASP A 208 12.83 18.06 -33.13
C ASP A 208 11.45 17.57 -32.65
N PHE A 209 10.76 18.37 -31.82
CA PHE A 209 9.46 18.04 -31.24
C PHE A 209 8.33 18.82 -31.91
N GLU A 210 7.09 18.46 -31.61
CA GLU A 210 5.91 19.19 -32.06
C GLU A 210 5.34 20.10 -30.94
N ASN A 211 4.55 21.09 -31.34
CA ASN A 211 3.82 21.90 -30.36
C ASN A 211 2.83 21.00 -29.60
N GLY A 212 2.88 21.01 -28.30
CA GLY A 212 2.06 20.15 -27.48
C GLY A 212 2.70 19.81 -26.13
N GLU A 213 2.36 18.68 -25.59
CA GLU A 213 2.87 18.18 -24.33
C GLU A 213 4.07 17.27 -24.58
N ILE A 214 5.17 17.49 -23.84
CA ILE A 214 6.34 16.64 -23.84
C ILE A 214 6.53 16.02 -22.45
N HIS A 215 6.94 14.77 -22.40
CA HIS A 215 7.32 14.10 -21.16
C HIS A 215 8.80 14.33 -20.91
N VAL A 216 9.09 15.08 -19.85
CA VAL A 216 10.45 15.36 -19.38
C VAL A 216 10.74 14.41 -18.23
N ARG A 217 11.73 13.52 -18.39
CA ARG A 217 12.05 12.47 -17.44
C ARG A 217 13.49 12.58 -16.95
N LEU A 218 13.66 12.44 -15.67
CA LEU A 218 14.98 12.40 -15.04
C LEU A 218 15.23 10.99 -14.51
N GLN A 219 16.11 10.25 -15.17
CA GLN A 219 16.50 8.90 -14.76
C GLN A 219 17.74 8.97 -13.86
N ILE A 220 17.61 8.44 -12.66
CA ILE A 220 18.57 8.54 -11.58
C ILE A 220 19.25 7.19 -11.38
N ASN A 221 20.59 7.16 -11.44
CA ASN A 221 21.39 5.97 -11.16
C ASN A 221 22.52 6.37 -10.20
N GLY A 222 22.32 6.20 -8.92
CA GLY A 222 23.36 6.32 -7.89
C GLY A 222 23.87 7.73 -7.59
N VAL A 223 23.33 8.81 -8.20
CA VAL A 223 23.65 10.19 -7.80
C VAL A 223 22.92 10.54 -6.51
N GLU A 224 23.51 11.40 -5.70
CA GLU A 224 22.98 11.81 -4.40
C GLU A 224 23.00 13.34 -4.25
N ASP A 225 22.19 13.84 -3.32
CA ASP A 225 22.07 15.25 -2.95
C ASP A 225 21.97 16.16 -4.20
N THR A 226 20.92 15.92 -4.99
CA THR A 226 20.70 16.56 -6.29
C THR A 226 19.60 17.60 -6.21
N VAL A 227 19.87 18.78 -6.75
CA VAL A 227 18.90 19.86 -6.94
C VAL A 227 18.78 20.14 -8.42
N SER A 228 17.56 20.22 -8.92
CA SER A 228 17.29 20.52 -10.32
C SER A 228 16.16 21.55 -10.49
N GLU A 229 16.33 22.42 -11.48
CA GLU A 229 15.34 23.36 -11.96
C GLU A 229 15.22 23.24 -13.48
N ILE A 230 14.06 22.77 -13.97
CA ILE A 230 13.84 22.47 -15.38
C ILE A 230 12.59 23.23 -15.87
N TYR A 231 12.68 23.89 -17.03
CA TYR A 231 11.57 24.63 -17.62
C TYR A 231 11.74 24.83 -19.12
N VAL A 232 10.65 25.11 -19.80
CA VAL A 232 10.62 25.49 -21.23
C VAL A 232 10.48 27.01 -21.34
N LYS A 233 11.28 27.62 -22.19
CA LYS A 233 11.29 29.05 -22.44
C LYS A 233 11.36 29.38 -23.93
#